data_4ee53b2958274f620c7b2142529358ec
#
_entry.id   4ee53b2958274f620c7b2142529358ec
#
_cell.length_a   1.000
_cell.length_b   1.000
_cell.length_c   1.000
_cell.angle_alpha   90.00
_cell.angle_beta   90.00
_cell.angle_gamma   90.00
#
_symmetry.space_group_name_H-M   'P 1'
#
loop_
_entity.id
_entity.type
_entity.pdbx_description
1 polymer ?
#
loop_
_entity_poly.entity_id
_entity_poly.type
_entity_poly.pdbx_seq_one_letter_code
_entity_poly.pdbx_strand_id
1 'polypeptide(L)'
;MLKKSLLSKECRETSLAGVHHVVMRGFNYERVFNDEQDRRKFLEILRQITHPMDENGTPLPPYCTIYAYCLMTNHIHILLAEGTEQMSDTVERISEAYINYYDNRYERQNPLFTERLHSRIVDNVGYFLIALRYIHQNPVKAGIVKSPSLFQWSSFREYDGSIDTDCICSHTLPFAHMGKKDVCELVVSVSKKRKHKKRTQRTRSKLL
;
A
#
# COMPACT_ATOMS: atom_id res chain seq x y z
N MET A 1 -24.67 -2.90 13.82
CA MET A 1 -24.32 -4.19 14.47
C MET A 1 -23.99 -5.17 13.36
N LEU A 2 -22.73 -5.42 13.08
CA LEU A 2 -22.28 -6.44 12.13
C LEU A 2 -22.43 -7.80 12.81
N LYS A 3 -23.17 -8.70 12.16
CA LYS A 3 -23.46 -10.05 12.66
C LYS A 3 -22.13 -10.82 12.88
N LYS A 4 -21.81 -11.13 14.13
CA LYS A 4 -20.66 -11.90 14.60
C LYS A 4 -20.66 -13.39 14.20
N SER A 5 -21.58 -13.86 13.35
CA SER A 5 -21.86 -15.30 13.19
C SER A 5 -21.58 -15.92 11.82
N LEU A 6 -20.89 -15.23 10.91
CA LEU A 6 -20.62 -15.73 9.55
C LEU A 6 -19.15 -15.84 9.16
N LEU A 7 -18.25 -15.89 10.13
CA LEU A 7 -16.87 -16.25 9.83
C LEU A 7 -16.78 -17.77 9.93
N SER A 8 -16.71 -18.47 8.79
CA SER A 8 -16.37 -19.89 8.73
C SER A 8 -15.04 -20.13 9.43
N LYS A 9 -14.80 -21.35 9.92
CA LYS A 9 -13.58 -21.74 10.64
C LYS A 9 -12.33 -21.49 9.77
N GLU A 10 -12.45 -21.64 8.45
CA GLU A 10 -11.40 -21.36 7.46
C GLU A 10 -11.00 -19.86 7.38
N CYS A 11 -11.94 -18.94 7.63
CA CYS A 11 -11.64 -17.51 7.66
C CYS A 11 -10.87 -17.07 8.92
N ARG A 12 -10.79 -17.92 9.95
CA ARG A 12 -10.01 -17.66 11.18
C ARG A 12 -8.55 -18.07 11.05
N GLU A 13 -8.22 -18.88 10.05
CA GLU A 13 -6.86 -19.39 9.81
C GLU A 13 -6.05 -18.57 8.81
N THR A 14 -6.63 -17.56 8.16
CA THR A 14 -5.86 -16.56 7.41
C THR A 14 -5.17 -15.63 8.42
N SER A 15 -4.04 -16.08 8.93
CA SER A 15 -3.20 -15.32 9.83
C SER A 15 -2.77 -14.01 9.14
N LEU A 16 -2.99 -12.88 9.80
CA LEU A 16 -2.38 -11.60 9.45
C LEU A 16 -0.94 -11.49 10.02
N ALA A 17 -0.38 -12.61 10.50
CA ALA A 17 1.00 -12.64 10.96
C ALA A 17 1.92 -12.23 9.81
N GLY A 18 2.85 -11.33 10.09
CA GLY A 18 3.78 -10.82 9.09
C GLY A 18 3.20 -9.83 8.08
N VAL A 19 1.97 -9.30 8.28
CA VAL A 19 1.45 -8.23 7.43
C VAL A 19 1.96 -6.87 7.91
N HIS A 20 2.50 -6.10 6.97
CA HIS A 20 3.11 -4.79 7.23
C HIS A 20 2.62 -3.74 6.25
N HIS A 21 2.32 -2.53 6.76
CA HIS A 21 2.20 -1.35 5.94
C HIS A 21 3.54 -0.61 5.93
N VAL A 22 4.22 -0.65 4.81
CA VAL A 22 5.54 -0.09 4.59
C VAL A 22 5.42 1.24 3.84
N VAL A 23 6.24 2.22 4.24
CA VAL A 23 6.38 3.50 3.54
C VAL A 23 7.86 3.75 3.25
N MET A 24 8.22 3.77 1.97
CA MET A 24 9.52 4.16 1.48
C MET A 24 9.46 5.63 1.04
N ARG A 25 10.30 6.47 1.61
CA ARG A 25 10.25 7.91 1.37
C ARG A 25 11.55 8.42 0.78
N GLY A 26 11.45 9.30 -0.21
CA GLY A 26 12.61 10.00 -0.78
C GLY A 26 13.33 10.84 0.28
N PHE A 27 14.65 10.84 0.21
CA PHE A 27 15.49 11.65 1.08
C PHE A 27 15.09 13.12 0.96
N ASN A 28 14.99 13.84 2.07
CA ASN A 28 14.53 15.23 2.13
C ASN A 28 13.22 15.51 1.37
N TYR A 29 12.32 14.52 1.28
CA TYR A 29 11.07 14.58 0.50
C TYR A 29 11.27 14.79 -1.01
N GLU A 30 12.47 14.53 -1.52
CA GLU A 30 12.77 14.58 -2.94
C GLU A 30 11.99 13.54 -3.75
N ARG A 31 11.91 13.77 -5.05
CA ARG A 31 11.23 12.85 -5.96
C ARG A 31 11.97 11.52 -6.02
N VAL A 32 11.22 10.43 -5.94
CA VAL A 32 11.73 9.06 -6.19
C VAL A 32 11.33 8.56 -7.58
N PHE A 33 10.47 9.29 -8.27
CA PHE A 33 10.06 9.05 -9.66
C PHE A 33 10.08 10.36 -10.43
N ASN A 34 10.91 10.46 -11.45
CA ASN A 34 10.98 11.63 -12.32
C ASN A 34 9.99 11.54 -13.48
N ASP A 35 9.75 10.31 -13.99
CA ASP A 35 8.85 10.05 -15.10
C ASP A 35 8.08 8.72 -14.98
N GLU A 36 7.39 8.33 -16.03
CA GLU A 36 6.62 7.07 -16.07
C GLU A 36 7.52 5.83 -16.16
N GLN A 37 8.70 5.95 -16.79
CA GLN A 37 9.64 4.83 -16.92
C GLN A 37 10.14 4.39 -15.55
N ASP A 38 10.42 5.33 -14.66
CA ASP A 38 10.81 5.05 -13.28
C ASP A 38 9.74 4.24 -12.54
N ARG A 39 8.46 4.64 -12.68
CA ARG A 39 7.35 3.92 -12.05
C ARG A 39 7.14 2.53 -12.66
N ARG A 40 7.28 2.40 -13.98
CA ARG A 40 7.21 1.10 -14.66
C ARG A 40 8.31 0.18 -14.17
N LYS A 41 9.54 0.68 -14.02
CA LYS A 41 10.65 -0.10 -13.48
C LYS A 41 10.40 -0.55 -12.05
N PHE A 42 9.83 0.31 -11.22
CA PHE A 42 9.46 -0.05 -9.85
C PHE A 42 8.39 -1.16 -9.83
N LEU A 43 7.36 -1.07 -10.68
CA LEU A 43 6.34 -2.12 -10.81
C LEU A 43 6.94 -3.45 -11.32
N GLU A 44 7.91 -3.40 -12.24
CA GLU A 44 8.64 -4.58 -12.70
C GLU A 44 9.38 -5.26 -11.54
N ILE A 45 10.05 -4.47 -10.67
CA ILE A 45 10.71 -4.98 -9.48
C ILE A 45 9.70 -5.63 -8.54
N LEU A 46 8.54 -5.01 -8.29
CA LEU A 46 7.50 -5.62 -7.47
C LEU A 46 7.00 -6.95 -8.04
N ARG A 47 6.86 -7.08 -9.38
CA ARG A 47 6.50 -8.36 -10.01
C ARG A 47 7.55 -9.43 -9.79
N GLN A 48 8.82 -9.11 -9.95
CA GLN A 48 9.92 -10.05 -9.72
C GLN A 48 9.96 -10.55 -8.27
N ILE A 49 9.54 -9.73 -7.32
CA ILE A 49 9.45 -10.10 -5.90
C ILE A 49 8.25 -11.01 -5.62
N THR A 50 7.10 -10.73 -6.24
CA THR A 50 5.86 -11.50 -6.02
C THR A 50 5.74 -12.72 -6.92
N HIS A 51 6.44 -12.74 -8.06
CA HIS A 51 6.43 -13.84 -9.02
C HIS A 51 7.88 -14.14 -9.48
N PRO A 52 8.76 -14.56 -8.55
CA PRO A 52 10.14 -14.86 -8.91
C PRO A 52 10.21 -16.11 -9.79
N MET A 53 11.18 -16.13 -10.69
CA MET A 53 11.47 -17.27 -11.56
C MET A 53 12.95 -17.62 -11.46
N ASP A 54 13.29 -18.89 -11.66
CA ASP A 54 14.67 -19.33 -11.79
C ASP A 54 15.25 -19.00 -13.19
N GLU A 55 16.50 -19.36 -13.42
CA GLU A 55 17.21 -19.14 -14.68
C GLU A 55 16.55 -19.87 -15.88
N ASN A 56 15.76 -20.91 -15.61
CA ASN A 56 15.05 -21.69 -16.62
C ASN A 56 13.60 -21.20 -16.84
N GLY A 57 13.18 -20.13 -16.13
CA GLY A 57 11.82 -19.63 -16.18
C GLY A 57 10.83 -20.43 -15.33
N THR A 58 11.28 -21.26 -14.40
CA THR A 58 10.43 -22.00 -13.47
C THR A 58 9.98 -21.09 -12.33
N PRO A 59 8.67 -21.04 -11.99
CA PRO A 59 8.19 -20.23 -10.87
C PRO A 59 8.80 -20.68 -9.54
N LEU A 60 9.29 -19.72 -8.78
CA LEU A 60 9.79 -19.92 -7.42
C LEU A 60 8.75 -19.39 -6.40
N PRO A 61 8.81 -19.85 -5.14
CA PRO A 61 7.98 -19.29 -4.10
C PRO A 61 8.21 -17.78 -3.94
N PRO A 62 7.15 -16.97 -3.78
CA PRO A 62 7.26 -15.52 -3.68
C PRO A 62 8.03 -15.07 -2.43
N TYR A 63 8.83 -14.03 -2.56
CA TYR A 63 9.54 -13.43 -1.43
C TYR A 63 8.56 -12.78 -0.44
N CYS A 64 7.50 -12.18 -0.96
CA CYS A 64 6.38 -11.65 -0.18
C CYS A 64 5.08 -11.70 -0.96
N THR A 65 3.95 -11.51 -0.28
CA THR A 65 2.65 -11.26 -0.89
C THR A 65 2.33 -9.78 -0.78
N ILE A 66 2.06 -9.10 -1.91
CA ILE A 66 1.62 -7.70 -1.90
C ILE A 66 0.10 -7.65 -2.00
N TYR A 67 -0.54 -6.88 -1.12
CA TYR A 67 -1.99 -6.63 -1.12
C TYR A 67 -2.34 -5.27 -1.69
N ALA A 68 -1.49 -4.26 -1.53
CA ALA A 68 -1.72 -2.95 -2.13
C ALA A 68 -0.40 -2.19 -2.31
N TYR A 69 -0.36 -1.34 -3.33
CA TYR A 69 0.70 -0.36 -3.51
C TYR A 69 0.15 0.97 -4.02
N CYS A 70 0.91 2.04 -3.79
CA CYS A 70 0.68 3.35 -4.37
C CYS A 70 2.01 4.11 -4.55
N LEU A 71 2.37 4.41 -5.78
CA LEU A 71 3.63 5.06 -6.16
C LEU A 71 3.42 6.57 -6.27
N MET A 72 3.52 7.26 -5.15
CA MET A 72 3.46 8.73 -5.09
C MET A 72 4.77 9.34 -5.59
N THR A 73 4.81 10.61 -5.90
CA THR A 73 5.99 11.26 -6.51
C THR A 73 7.24 11.17 -5.63
N ASN A 74 7.11 11.26 -4.32
CA ASN A 74 8.23 11.33 -3.37
C ASN A 74 8.17 10.26 -2.26
N HIS A 75 7.24 9.33 -2.33
CA HIS A 75 7.12 8.21 -1.42
C HIS A 75 6.28 7.08 -2.02
N ILE A 76 6.44 5.90 -1.47
CA ILE A 76 5.77 4.68 -1.91
C ILE A 76 5.10 4.06 -0.70
N HIS A 77 3.85 3.65 -0.86
CA HIS A 77 3.15 2.81 0.11
C HIS A 77 3.05 1.39 -0.42
N ILE A 78 3.33 0.41 0.43
CA ILE A 78 3.15 -1.01 0.14
C ILE A 78 2.48 -1.66 1.35
N LEU A 79 1.44 -2.45 1.12
CA LEU A 79 0.84 -3.37 2.08
C LEU A 79 1.25 -4.78 1.68
N LEU A 80 2.11 -5.40 2.47
CA LEU A 80 2.67 -6.72 2.15
C LEU A 80 2.58 -7.68 3.34
N ALA A 81 2.52 -8.97 3.04
CA ALA A 81 2.81 -10.03 4.01
C ALA A 81 4.14 -10.69 3.67
N GLU A 82 4.87 -11.08 4.70
CA GLU A 82 6.08 -11.89 4.58
C GLU A 82 5.79 -13.21 3.85
N GLY A 83 6.75 -13.64 3.06
CA GLY A 83 6.72 -14.90 2.31
C GLY A 83 7.92 -15.76 2.66
N THR A 84 8.80 -16.00 1.70
CA THR A 84 10.08 -16.71 1.96
C THR A 84 11.12 -15.83 2.63
N GLU A 85 10.92 -14.51 2.61
CA GLU A 85 11.78 -13.52 3.27
C GLU A 85 11.00 -12.71 4.32
N GLN A 86 11.71 -12.18 5.30
CA GLN A 86 11.18 -11.19 6.24
C GLN A 86 10.92 -9.85 5.53
N MET A 87 10.06 -9.04 6.12
CA MET A 87 9.70 -7.73 5.55
C MET A 87 10.93 -6.83 5.32
N SER A 88 11.89 -6.81 6.26
CA SER A 88 13.12 -6.03 6.15
C SER A 88 13.93 -6.39 4.89
N ASP A 89 14.16 -7.69 4.70
CA ASP A 89 14.98 -8.21 3.60
C ASP A 89 14.31 -7.97 2.25
N THR A 90 12.99 -8.18 2.19
CA THR A 90 12.19 -7.88 1.01
C THR A 90 12.25 -6.39 0.64
N VAL A 91 12.12 -5.48 1.62
CA VAL A 91 12.18 -4.03 1.37
C VAL A 91 13.58 -3.59 0.98
N GLU A 92 14.61 -4.16 1.59
CA GLU A 92 16.01 -3.92 1.20
C GLU A 92 16.25 -4.33 -0.26
N ARG A 93 15.85 -5.55 -0.64
CA ARG A 93 15.92 -6.06 -2.02
C ARG A 93 15.23 -5.14 -3.02
N ILE A 94 13.99 -4.67 -2.72
CA ILE A 94 13.26 -3.72 -3.56
C ILE A 94 14.03 -2.41 -3.68
N SER A 95 14.54 -1.90 -2.55
CA SER A 95 15.28 -0.64 -2.49
C SER A 95 16.55 -0.70 -3.32
N GLU A 96 17.37 -1.72 -3.12
CA GLU A 96 18.64 -1.92 -3.84
C GLU A 96 18.42 -2.05 -5.36
N ALA A 97 17.46 -2.89 -5.77
CA ALA A 97 17.16 -3.07 -7.19
C ALA A 97 16.73 -1.75 -7.85
N TYR A 98 15.93 -0.93 -7.13
CA TYR A 98 15.49 0.35 -7.67
C TYR A 98 16.58 1.42 -7.60
N ILE A 99 17.38 1.48 -6.54
CA ILE A 99 18.53 2.38 -6.41
C ILE A 99 19.53 2.11 -7.55
N ASN A 100 19.89 0.85 -7.80
CA ASN A 100 20.79 0.49 -8.89
C ASN A 100 20.28 0.96 -10.27
N TYR A 101 18.98 0.80 -10.54
CA TYR A 101 18.36 1.35 -11.76
C TYR A 101 18.45 2.88 -11.80
N TYR A 102 18.10 3.53 -10.69
CA TYR A 102 18.04 4.99 -10.61
C TYR A 102 19.41 5.63 -10.78
N ASP A 103 20.46 5.06 -10.14
CA ASP A 103 21.83 5.55 -10.20
C ASP A 103 22.47 5.35 -11.58
N ASN A 104 22.07 4.31 -12.31
CA ASN A 104 22.47 4.14 -13.71
C ASN A 104 21.80 5.13 -14.66
N ARG A 105 20.71 5.76 -14.24
CA ARG A 105 19.93 6.67 -15.09
C ARG A 105 20.15 8.14 -14.75
N TYR A 106 20.40 8.43 -13.47
CA TYR A 106 20.49 9.78 -12.96
C TYR A 106 21.71 9.95 -12.08
N GLU A 107 22.43 11.05 -12.29
CA GLU A 107 23.46 11.50 -11.35
C GLU A 107 22.79 12.06 -10.09
N ARG A 108 23.22 11.61 -8.93
CA ARG A 108 22.77 12.14 -7.64
C ARG A 108 23.90 12.17 -6.63
N GLN A 109 23.81 13.11 -5.69
CA GLN A 109 24.78 13.26 -4.58
C GLN A 109 24.23 12.70 -3.26
N ASN A 110 22.90 12.63 -3.12
CA ASN A 110 22.22 12.23 -1.89
C ASN A 110 21.64 10.82 -2.00
N PRO A 111 21.41 10.10 -0.89
CA PRO A 111 20.65 8.85 -0.90
C PRO A 111 19.29 9.02 -1.58
N LEU A 112 18.79 8.01 -2.29
CA LEU A 112 17.45 8.08 -2.91
C LEU A 112 16.34 8.01 -1.87
N PHE A 113 16.47 7.10 -0.92
CA PHE A 113 15.52 6.91 0.17
C PHE A 113 16.10 7.38 1.50
N THR A 114 15.22 7.73 2.45
CA THR A 114 15.61 7.97 3.84
C THR A 114 16.12 6.67 4.45
N GLU A 115 17.15 6.73 5.30
CA GLU A 115 17.69 5.56 6.00
C GLU A 115 16.65 4.87 6.89
N ARG A 116 15.69 5.63 7.43
CA ARG A 116 14.68 5.09 8.32
C ARG A 116 13.48 4.56 7.57
N LEU A 117 13.39 3.23 7.50
CA LEU A 117 12.18 2.55 7.05
C LEU A 117 11.01 2.81 8.00
N HIS A 118 9.90 3.26 7.47
CA HIS A 118 8.66 3.38 8.22
C HIS A 118 7.76 2.17 7.93
N SER A 119 7.62 1.29 8.91
CA SER A 119 6.68 0.17 8.82
C SER A 119 5.74 0.13 10.02
N ARG A 120 4.55 -0.42 9.81
CA ARG A 120 3.57 -0.71 10.87
C ARG A 120 3.03 -2.11 10.67
N ILE A 121 3.04 -2.89 11.75
CA ILE A 121 2.41 -4.20 11.77
C ILE A 121 0.90 -4.02 11.63
N VAL A 122 0.29 -4.89 10.83
CA VAL A 122 -1.15 -4.96 10.60
C VAL A 122 -1.65 -6.28 11.20
N ASP A 123 -2.13 -6.21 12.43
CA ASP A 123 -2.44 -7.37 13.29
C ASP A 123 -3.92 -7.77 13.30
N ASN A 124 -4.78 -6.98 12.65
CA ASN A 124 -6.20 -7.27 12.59
C ASN A 124 -6.84 -6.83 11.26
N VAL A 125 -7.95 -7.51 10.90
CA VAL A 125 -8.67 -7.27 9.65
C VAL A 125 -9.19 -5.83 9.51
N GLY A 126 -9.66 -5.25 10.61
CA GLY A 126 -10.15 -3.87 10.59
C GLY A 126 -9.05 -2.89 10.19
N TYR A 127 -7.85 -3.06 10.76
CA TYR A 127 -6.70 -2.23 10.40
C TYR A 127 -6.19 -2.53 8.99
N PHE A 128 -6.23 -3.80 8.57
CA PHE A 128 -5.89 -4.19 7.18
C PHE A 128 -6.75 -3.43 6.16
N LEU A 129 -8.07 -3.44 6.33
CA LEU A 129 -9.00 -2.73 5.44
C LEU A 129 -8.82 -1.21 5.49
N ILE A 130 -8.51 -0.66 6.66
CA ILE A 130 -8.16 0.76 6.81
C ILE A 130 -6.87 1.10 6.05
N ALA A 131 -5.84 0.26 6.17
CA ALA A 131 -4.56 0.45 5.47
C ALA A 131 -4.74 0.34 3.95
N LEU A 132 -5.48 -0.69 3.48
CA LEU A 132 -5.84 -0.88 2.08
C LEU A 132 -6.51 0.38 1.50
N ARG A 133 -7.55 0.86 2.17
CA ARG A 133 -8.24 2.08 1.80
C ARG A 133 -7.33 3.31 1.84
N TYR A 134 -6.53 3.44 2.89
CA TYR A 134 -5.61 4.56 3.05
C TYR A 134 -4.63 4.65 1.89
N ILE A 135 -4.02 3.54 1.49
CA ILE A 135 -3.04 3.45 0.41
C ILE A 135 -3.66 3.94 -0.91
N HIS A 136 -4.81 3.40 -1.28
CA HIS A 136 -5.47 3.77 -2.54
C HIS A 136 -6.06 5.20 -2.54
N GLN A 137 -6.38 5.75 -1.36
CA GLN A 137 -6.87 7.12 -1.22
C GLN A 137 -5.77 8.19 -1.20
N ASN A 138 -4.48 7.81 -1.13
CA ASN A 138 -3.40 8.78 -1.05
C ASN A 138 -3.40 9.81 -2.20
N PRO A 139 -3.52 9.42 -3.48
CA PRO A 139 -3.52 10.39 -4.59
C PRO A 139 -4.75 11.30 -4.58
N VAL A 140 -5.91 10.83 -4.07
CA VAL A 140 -7.11 11.66 -3.90
C VAL A 140 -6.92 12.67 -2.77
N LYS A 141 -6.36 12.23 -1.63
CA LYS A 141 -6.06 13.12 -0.48
C LYS A 141 -5.01 14.17 -0.83
N ALA A 142 -4.06 13.82 -1.69
CA ALA A 142 -3.05 14.74 -2.21
C ALA A 142 -3.59 15.69 -3.28
N GLY A 143 -4.86 15.54 -3.71
CA GLY A 143 -5.48 16.37 -4.74
C GLY A 143 -4.98 16.10 -6.17
N ILE A 144 -4.28 14.98 -6.39
CA ILE A 144 -3.72 14.62 -7.70
C ILE A 144 -4.82 14.13 -8.63
N VAL A 145 -5.77 13.34 -8.12
CA VAL A 145 -6.91 12.82 -8.87
C VAL A 145 -8.19 12.94 -8.04
N LYS A 146 -9.36 12.85 -8.71
CA LYS A 146 -10.68 12.92 -8.07
C LYS A 146 -11.16 11.56 -7.54
N SER A 147 -10.66 10.45 -8.08
CA SER A 147 -11.01 9.08 -7.70
C SER A 147 -9.76 8.20 -7.74
N PRO A 148 -9.65 7.16 -6.87
CA PRO A 148 -8.54 6.20 -6.91
C PRO A 148 -8.36 5.52 -8.27
N SER A 149 -9.45 5.23 -9.00
CA SER A 149 -9.44 4.60 -10.33
C SER A 149 -8.72 5.45 -11.40
N LEU A 150 -8.61 6.75 -11.20
CA LEU A 150 -7.93 7.67 -12.13
C LEU A 150 -6.41 7.72 -11.92
N PHE A 151 -5.88 7.09 -10.87
CA PHE A 151 -4.45 7.09 -10.60
C PHE A 151 -3.82 5.77 -11.03
N GLN A 152 -3.20 5.77 -12.20
CA GLN A 152 -2.63 4.55 -12.82
C GLN A 152 -1.45 3.91 -12.06
N TRP A 153 -0.85 4.62 -11.10
CA TRP A 153 0.32 4.17 -10.34
C TRP A 153 -0.05 3.61 -8.96
N SER A 154 -1.27 3.08 -8.83
CA SER A 154 -1.70 2.34 -7.65
C SER A 154 -2.40 1.04 -8.06
N SER A 155 -2.38 0.07 -7.16
CA SER A 155 -3.03 -1.23 -7.36
C SER A 155 -4.56 -1.18 -7.36
N PHE A 156 -5.22 -0.02 -7.22
CA PHE A 156 -6.68 0.04 -7.18
C PHE A 156 -7.32 -0.50 -8.46
N ARG A 157 -6.68 -0.31 -9.61
CA ARG A 157 -7.17 -0.80 -10.90
C ARG A 157 -7.15 -2.33 -11.03
N GLU A 158 -6.36 -3.03 -10.22
CA GLU A 158 -6.40 -4.48 -10.08
C GLU A 158 -7.63 -4.91 -9.26
N TYR A 159 -8.07 -4.08 -8.31
CA TYR A 159 -9.24 -4.31 -7.46
C TYR A 159 -10.56 -4.06 -8.17
N ASP A 160 -10.67 -2.97 -8.93
CA ASP A 160 -11.92 -2.61 -9.62
C ASP A 160 -12.14 -3.40 -10.92
N GLY A 161 -11.11 -4.14 -11.38
CA GLY A 161 -11.14 -4.96 -12.59
C GLY A 161 -10.84 -4.20 -13.87
N SER A 162 -10.27 -2.98 -13.76
CA SER A 162 -9.77 -2.22 -14.92
C SER A 162 -8.48 -2.83 -15.49
N ILE A 163 -7.79 -3.63 -14.68
CA ILE A 163 -6.63 -4.45 -15.05
C ILE A 163 -6.88 -5.85 -14.46
N ASP A 164 -6.81 -6.88 -15.32
CA ASP A 164 -7.01 -8.28 -14.96
C ASP A 164 -5.82 -9.17 -15.34
N THR A 165 -4.86 -8.63 -16.08
CA THR A 165 -3.62 -9.31 -16.49
C THR A 165 -2.44 -8.70 -15.75
N ASP A 166 -1.42 -9.51 -15.48
CA ASP A 166 -0.16 -9.09 -14.84
C ASP A 166 -0.34 -8.41 -13.46
N CYS A 167 -1.35 -8.83 -12.69
CA CYS A 167 -1.60 -8.33 -11.36
C CYS A 167 -0.42 -8.63 -10.43
N ILE A 168 0.00 -7.62 -9.68
CA ILE A 168 1.03 -7.72 -8.65
C ILE A 168 0.40 -8.14 -7.32
N CYS A 169 -0.83 -7.68 -7.06
CA CYS A 169 -1.48 -7.86 -5.77
C CYS A 169 -2.25 -9.17 -5.68
N SER A 170 -2.16 -9.81 -4.52
CA SER A 170 -3.09 -10.84 -4.10
C SER A 170 -4.38 -10.22 -3.57
N HIS A 171 -5.52 -10.66 -4.11
CA HIS A 171 -6.85 -10.21 -3.68
C HIS A 171 -7.53 -11.21 -2.74
N THR A 172 -6.90 -12.36 -2.48
CA THR A 172 -7.49 -13.46 -1.70
C THR A 172 -7.92 -13.01 -0.32
N LEU A 173 -7.02 -12.39 0.44
CA LEU A 173 -7.31 -11.95 1.81
C LEU A 173 -8.37 -10.84 1.88
N PRO A 174 -8.28 -9.73 1.12
CA PRO A 174 -9.32 -8.70 1.17
C PRO A 174 -10.69 -9.21 0.71
N PHE A 175 -10.74 -10.07 -0.32
CA PHE A 175 -12.01 -10.57 -0.82
C PHE A 175 -12.62 -11.68 0.05
N ALA A 176 -11.81 -12.42 0.83
CA ALA A 176 -12.32 -13.38 1.80
C ALA A 176 -13.04 -12.69 2.98
N HIS A 177 -12.61 -11.49 3.35
CA HIS A 177 -13.22 -10.74 4.45
C HIS A 177 -14.38 -9.84 4.01
N MET A 178 -14.36 -9.42 2.75
CA MET A 178 -15.33 -8.48 2.19
C MET A 178 -15.38 -8.73 0.69
N GLY A 179 -16.53 -8.95 0.10
CA GLY A 179 -16.66 -9.20 -1.33
C GLY A 179 -15.99 -8.11 -2.19
N LYS A 180 -15.60 -8.46 -3.43
CA LYS A 180 -14.91 -7.52 -4.35
C LYS A 180 -15.62 -6.16 -4.43
N LYS A 181 -16.96 -6.16 -4.58
CA LYS A 181 -17.75 -4.94 -4.65
C LYS A 181 -17.60 -4.08 -3.40
N ASP A 182 -17.69 -4.71 -2.22
CA ASP A 182 -17.64 -4.00 -0.94
C ASP A 182 -16.24 -3.44 -0.68
N VAL A 183 -15.18 -4.14 -1.09
CA VAL A 183 -13.79 -3.62 -1.04
C VAL A 183 -13.65 -2.37 -1.91
N CYS A 184 -14.15 -2.41 -3.14
CA CYS A 184 -14.11 -1.24 -4.03
C CYS A 184 -14.92 -0.06 -3.46
N GLU A 185 -16.13 -0.31 -2.95
CA GLU A 185 -16.95 0.72 -2.30
C GLU A 185 -16.26 1.31 -1.06
N LEU A 186 -15.64 0.46 -0.23
CA LEU A 186 -14.85 0.90 0.92
C LEU A 186 -13.73 1.86 0.50
N VAL A 187 -12.99 1.50 -0.55
CA VAL A 187 -11.88 2.33 -1.03
C VAL A 187 -12.38 3.66 -1.60
N VAL A 188 -13.43 3.64 -2.43
CA VAL A 188 -13.95 4.85 -3.08
C VAL A 188 -14.71 5.76 -2.12
N SER A 189 -15.30 5.21 -1.05
CA SER A 189 -16.12 5.97 -0.11
C SER A 189 -15.36 7.18 0.47
N VAL A 190 -15.96 8.35 0.37
CA VAL A 190 -15.41 9.58 0.98
C VAL A 190 -15.55 9.48 2.50
N SER A 191 -14.44 9.60 3.23
CA SER A 191 -14.52 9.73 4.70
C SER A 191 -15.33 10.97 5.05
N LYS A 192 -16.52 10.78 5.63
CA LYS A 192 -17.25 11.89 6.25
C LYS A 192 -16.31 12.49 7.32
N LYS A 193 -15.74 13.66 7.06
CA LYS A 193 -14.97 14.40 8.07
C LYS A 193 -15.86 14.52 9.30
N ARG A 194 -15.51 13.88 10.42
CA ARG A 194 -16.13 14.17 11.71
C ARG A 194 -15.91 15.65 11.96
N LYS A 195 -16.96 16.47 11.82
CA LYS A 195 -16.96 17.86 12.30
C LYS A 195 -16.73 17.78 13.79
N HIS A 196 -15.51 18.06 14.23
CA HIS A 196 -15.23 18.34 15.63
C HIS A 196 -16.09 19.57 15.99
N LYS A 197 -17.21 19.37 16.67
CA LYS A 197 -17.90 20.43 17.37
C LYS A 197 -16.89 20.99 18.38
N LYS A 198 -16.30 22.14 18.07
CA LYS A 198 -15.62 22.97 19.06
C LYS A 198 -16.69 23.30 20.11
N ARG A 199 -16.60 22.65 21.26
CA ARG A 199 -17.38 22.96 22.44
C ARG A 199 -16.82 24.27 22.98
N THR A 200 -17.43 25.39 22.59
CA THR A 200 -17.15 26.71 23.11
C THR A 200 -17.51 26.68 24.61
N GLN A 201 -16.52 26.62 25.49
CA GLN A 201 -16.70 26.93 26.90
C GLN A 201 -16.96 28.42 26.98
N ARG A 202 -18.23 28.79 27.11
CA ARG A 202 -18.66 30.08 27.58
C ARG A 202 -18.34 30.14 29.08
N THR A 203 -17.23 30.72 29.43
CA THR A 203 -16.95 31.15 30.79
C THR A 203 -17.95 32.23 31.17
N ARG A 204 -18.87 31.89 32.03
CA ARG A 204 -19.70 32.87 32.75
C ARG A 204 -18.77 33.54 33.77
N SER A 205 -18.30 34.75 33.48
CA SER A 205 -17.94 35.70 34.51
C SER A 205 -19.20 36.50 34.81
N LYS A 206 -19.75 36.29 35.99
CA LYS A 206 -20.67 37.22 36.62
C LYS A 206 -20.33 37.28 38.11
N LEU A 207 -20.01 38.51 38.54
CA LEU A 207 -20.21 39.12 39.88
C LEU A 207 -19.31 38.61 41.00
N LEU A 208 -18.34 39.38 41.46
CA LEU A 208 -18.52 40.47 42.44
C LEU A 208 -17.28 41.35 42.43
#